data_6dd6b036e1e2bc50f4e6575e04e722ce
#
_entry.id   6dd6b036e1e2bc50f4e6575e04e722ce
#
_cell.length_a   1.000
_cell.length_b   1.000
_cell.length_c   1.000
_cell.angle_alpha   90.00
_cell.angle_beta   90.00
_cell.angle_gamma   90.00
#
_symmetry.space_group_name_H-M   'P 1'
#
loop_
_entity.id
_entity.type
_entity.pdbx_description
1 polymer ?
#
loop_
_entity_poly.entity_id
_entity_poly.type
_entity_poly.pdbx_seq_one_letter_code
_entity_poly.pdbx_strand_id
1 'polypeptide(L)'
;MTIAALAYLALPNFIFFIGWLRWPFALIFSLLLAYSFRTAIDWQQVVWQLPYRKSVCLTIVTAALVWCAFGGAGHFVAASIDWQARDVVLGDLVYGDWPISYAIRDGVHYILRSAIGYFLPAALFAKMLGIQVVDLALYLWTALGAALFLLSLPLPQRPGLRLLLLLLVAVMFSGMDLLGALAYWGEWPEFPVRLEWWTRFSYPSLSGQLFWAPNHALPIWLGTTLFYRHWRHPAFPPFALLLCSLLALWTPFALLGLAPFFLLSVLQYGVSQNQKIPLTPLITTILVMALMGRLLTLNIDEIPATSSLQQAGTAKGFVLSYLVFALLEFGALSLAMSLRLRHSCGILWISVATLGLLPLLVFGPNNDLMLRASAPSLVMLLILTLTIFQPANTPPAQGTKPWLIVAMLSIGAFTPIHEFGRAVMVRRWLPNYDHTLVDQQHGVLPPHYIGRFDRVDLQWILRDPAIIPGRAQRQATKVRDE
;
A
#
# COMPACT_ATOMS: atom_id res chain seq x y z
N MET A 1 -9.19 16.65 5.76
CA MET A 1 -8.47 15.56 5.04
C MET A 1 -7.70 14.65 6.01
N THR A 2 -6.75 15.16 6.79
CA THR A 2 -5.94 14.34 7.71
C THR A 2 -6.79 13.40 8.57
N ILE A 3 -7.85 13.89 9.20
CA ILE A 3 -8.75 13.08 10.03
C ILE A 3 -9.43 11.97 9.21
N ALA A 4 -9.92 12.27 8.00
CA ALA A 4 -10.56 11.27 7.15
C ALA A 4 -9.58 10.15 6.74
N ALA A 5 -8.35 10.49 6.38
CA ALA A 5 -7.31 9.52 6.05
C ALA A 5 -6.90 8.67 7.28
N LEU A 6 -6.76 9.29 8.45
CA LEU A 6 -6.50 8.56 9.69
C LEU A 6 -7.67 7.65 10.07
N ALA A 7 -8.93 8.10 9.91
CA ALA A 7 -10.11 7.28 10.18
C ALA A 7 -10.19 6.09 9.22
N TYR A 8 -9.89 6.29 7.93
CA TYR A 8 -9.79 5.22 6.95
C TYR A 8 -8.75 4.15 7.37
N LEU A 9 -7.56 4.58 7.80
CA LEU A 9 -6.52 3.68 8.27
C LEU A 9 -6.86 3.02 9.61
N ALA A 10 -7.65 3.67 10.47
CA ALA A 10 -8.00 3.17 11.80
C ALA A 10 -9.14 2.14 11.79
N LEU A 11 -10.12 2.29 10.90
CA LEU A 11 -11.30 1.43 10.88
C LEU A 11 -10.96 -0.07 10.85
N PRO A 12 -10.05 -0.56 9.99
CA PRO A 12 -9.66 -1.97 10.01
C PRO A 12 -9.00 -2.41 11.31
N ASN A 13 -8.26 -1.53 11.99
CA ASN A 13 -7.65 -1.85 13.27
C ASN A 13 -8.71 -2.11 14.34
N PHE A 14 -9.76 -1.28 14.43
CA PHE A 14 -10.88 -1.51 15.34
C PHE A 14 -11.64 -2.79 15.01
N ILE A 15 -11.91 -3.05 13.72
CA ILE A 15 -12.55 -4.30 13.28
C ILE A 15 -11.69 -5.50 13.68
N PHE A 16 -10.37 -5.43 13.48
CA PHE A 16 -9.46 -6.49 13.88
C PHE A 16 -9.45 -6.71 15.38
N PHE A 17 -9.34 -5.65 16.18
CA PHE A 17 -9.32 -5.80 17.66
C PHE A 17 -10.61 -6.46 18.15
N ILE A 18 -11.78 -6.04 17.65
CA ILE A 18 -13.07 -6.61 18.04
C ILE A 18 -13.23 -8.05 17.52
N GLY A 19 -12.76 -8.37 16.31
CA GLY A 19 -12.93 -9.67 15.67
C GLY A 19 -11.94 -10.74 16.12
N TRP A 20 -10.67 -10.37 16.36
CA TRP A 20 -9.59 -11.32 16.63
C TRP A 20 -9.22 -11.46 18.10
N LEU A 21 -9.33 -10.36 18.89
CA LEU A 21 -8.85 -10.38 20.26
C LEU A 21 -9.93 -10.87 21.21
N ARG A 22 -9.54 -11.51 22.30
CA ARG A 22 -10.41 -11.78 23.46
C ARG A 22 -10.91 -10.45 24.01
N TRP A 23 -12.15 -10.41 24.47
CA TRP A 23 -12.86 -9.17 24.79
C TRP A 23 -12.10 -8.17 25.70
N PRO A 24 -11.33 -8.59 26.74
CA PRO A 24 -10.58 -7.61 27.56
C PRO A 24 -9.50 -6.89 26.74
N PHE A 25 -8.77 -7.63 25.91
CA PHE A 25 -7.74 -7.08 25.03
C PHE A 25 -8.34 -6.24 23.91
N ALA A 26 -9.45 -6.68 23.31
CA ALA A 26 -10.19 -5.91 22.33
C ALA A 26 -10.58 -4.52 22.84
N LEU A 27 -11.08 -4.45 24.08
CA LEU A 27 -11.43 -3.19 24.74
C LEU A 27 -10.19 -2.34 25.02
N ILE A 28 -9.14 -2.92 25.61
CA ILE A 28 -7.89 -2.20 25.93
C ILE A 28 -7.25 -1.61 24.67
N PHE A 29 -7.04 -2.42 23.62
CA PHE A 29 -6.43 -1.95 22.39
C PHE A 29 -7.27 -0.89 21.69
N SER A 30 -8.61 -1.05 21.67
CA SER A 30 -9.51 -0.06 21.09
C SER A 30 -9.49 1.27 21.85
N LEU A 31 -9.51 1.25 23.18
CA LEU A 31 -9.44 2.45 24.01
C LEU A 31 -8.07 3.14 23.90
N LEU A 32 -6.97 2.39 23.89
CA LEU A 32 -5.64 2.92 23.71
C LEU A 32 -5.50 3.61 22.34
N LEU A 33 -6.00 2.97 21.27
CA LEU A 33 -5.96 3.55 19.93
C LEU A 33 -6.84 4.81 19.86
N ALA A 34 -8.06 4.78 20.37
CA ALA A 34 -8.97 5.94 20.41
C ALA A 34 -8.37 7.11 21.21
N TYR A 35 -7.76 6.82 22.35
CA TYR A 35 -7.12 7.87 23.16
C TYR A 35 -5.82 8.38 22.50
N SER A 36 -5.10 7.53 21.76
CA SER A 36 -3.96 7.96 20.96
C SER A 36 -4.36 8.95 19.87
N PHE A 37 -5.51 8.77 19.23
CA PHE A 37 -6.09 9.78 18.33
C PHE A 37 -6.28 11.12 19.01
N ARG A 38 -6.84 11.12 20.24
CA ARG A 38 -7.08 12.36 20.99
C ARG A 38 -5.79 13.09 21.32
N THR A 39 -4.73 12.37 21.67
CA THR A 39 -3.48 12.96 22.20
C THR A 39 -2.43 13.21 21.13
N ALA A 40 -2.47 12.51 19.99
CA ALA A 40 -1.49 12.65 18.92
C ALA A 40 -1.88 13.71 17.88
N ILE A 41 -3.11 14.19 17.89
CA ILE A 41 -3.62 15.18 16.92
C ILE A 41 -3.76 16.54 17.62
N ASP A 42 -3.18 17.56 17.01
CA ASP A 42 -3.45 18.95 17.40
C ASP A 42 -4.81 19.41 16.87
N TRP A 43 -5.85 19.19 17.67
CA TRP A 43 -7.23 19.47 17.30
C TRP A 43 -7.52 20.96 17.06
N GLN A 44 -6.70 21.87 17.59
CA GLN A 44 -6.85 23.31 17.37
C GLN A 44 -6.46 23.70 15.95
N GLN A 45 -5.55 22.94 15.33
CA GLN A 45 -5.10 23.17 13.96
C GLN A 45 -5.85 22.32 12.93
N VAL A 46 -6.82 21.52 13.34
CA VAL A 46 -7.61 20.70 12.42
C VAL A 46 -8.52 21.59 11.57
N VAL A 47 -8.25 21.63 10.28
CA VAL A 47 -9.12 22.31 9.31
C VAL A 47 -10.22 21.34 8.87
N TRP A 48 -11.45 21.64 9.26
CA TRP A 48 -12.63 20.83 8.92
C TRP A 48 -13.18 21.08 7.51
N GLN A 49 -12.65 22.10 6.82
CA GLN A 49 -13.05 22.43 5.46
C GLN A 49 -12.46 21.45 4.45
N LEU A 50 -13.13 21.30 3.30
CA LEU A 50 -12.58 20.55 2.18
C LEU A 50 -11.26 21.20 1.72
N PRO A 51 -10.25 20.40 1.31
CA PRO A 51 -8.94 20.92 0.90
C PRO A 51 -9.02 21.72 -0.40
N TYR A 52 -10.08 21.49 -1.17
CA TYR A 52 -10.33 22.07 -2.49
C TYR A 52 -11.77 22.55 -2.63
N ARG A 53 -12.04 23.35 -3.67
CA ARG A 53 -13.42 23.71 -4.07
C ARG A 53 -14.23 22.44 -4.37
N LYS A 54 -15.55 22.47 -4.13
CA LYS A 54 -16.45 21.32 -4.34
C LYS A 54 -16.31 20.70 -5.75
N SER A 55 -16.18 21.52 -6.79
CA SER A 55 -15.98 21.05 -8.18
C SER A 55 -14.66 20.30 -8.36
N VAL A 56 -13.57 20.76 -7.73
CA VAL A 56 -12.27 20.05 -7.75
C VAL A 56 -12.36 18.74 -6.99
N CYS A 57 -12.98 18.73 -5.79
CA CYS A 57 -13.21 17.51 -5.04
C CYS A 57 -14.02 16.48 -5.84
N LEU A 58 -15.08 16.93 -6.51
CA LEU A 58 -15.90 16.05 -7.37
C LEU A 58 -15.07 15.46 -8.52
N THR A 59 -14.27 16.28 -9.22
CA THR A 59 -13.37 15.79 -10.29
C THR A 59 -12.39 14.74 -9.76
N ILE A 60 -11.80 14.97 -8.58
CA ILE A 60 -10.84 14.04 -7.97
C ILE A 60 -11.53 12.73 -7.56
N VAL A 61 -12.71 12.80 -6.94
CA VAL A 61 -13.47 11.60 -6.56
C VAL A 61 -13.90 10.80 -7.78
N THR A 62 -14.36 11.47 -8.85
CA THR A 62 -14.70 10.80 -10.12
C THR A 62 -13.47 10.13 -10.73
N ALA A 63 -12.32 10.81 -10.74
CA ALA A 63 -11.07 10.22 -11.21
C ALA A 63 -10.67 8.98 -10.39
N ALA A 64 -10.83 9.00 -9.07
CA ALA A 64 -10.55 7.85 -8.21
C ALA A 64 -11.51 6.68 -8.49
N LEU A 65 -12.80 6.93 -8.65
CA LEU A 65 -13.79 5.93 -9.02
C LEU A 65 -13.44 5.28 -10.37
N VAL A 66 -13.17 6.09 -11.39
CA VAL A 66 -12.78 5.58 -12.72
C VAL A 66 -11.46 4.78 -12.63
N TRP A 67 -10.44 5.30 -11.93
CA TRP A 67 -9.17 4.61 -11.78
C TRP A 67 -9.32 3.24 -11.11
N CYS A 68 -10.05 3.17 -10.01
CA CYS A 68 -10.29 1.91 -9.28
C CYS A 68 -11.14 0.92 -10.08
N ALA A 69 -12.00 1.37 -11.00
CA ALA A 69 -12.79 0.47 -11.85
C ALA A 69 -11.94 -0.38 -12.80
N PHE A 70 -10.71 0.07 -13.13
CA PHE A 70 -9.74 -0.72 -13.90
C PHE A 70 -8.87 -1.64 -13.02
N GLY A 71 -8.96 -1.52 -11.70
CA GLY A 71 -8.31 -2.44 -10.76
C GLY A 71 -9.12 -3.73 -10.55
N GLY A 72 -8.54 -4.67 -9.79
CA GLY A 72 -9.20 -5.95 -9.52
C GLY A 72 -10.38 -5.85 -8.55
N ALA A 73 -10.43 -4.83 -7.69
CA ALA A 73 -11.54 -4.64 -6.75
C ALA A 73 -12.85 -4.35 -7.51
N GLY A 74 -13.88 -5.15 -7.29
CA GLY A 74 -15.17 -5.02 -7.97
C GLY A 74 -15.28 -5.76 -9.30
N HIS A 75 -14.20 -6.31 -9.85
CA HIS A 75 -14.19 -7.16 -11.05
C HIS A 75 -14.93 -6.60 -12.26
N PHE A 76 -14.91 -5.28 -12.49
CA PHE A 76 -15.53 -4.66 -13.67
C PHE A 76 -14.81 -5.02 -14.97
N VAL A 77 -13.51 -5.23 -14.89
CA VAL A 77 -12.61 -5.63 -15.98
C VAL A 77 -11.76 -6.83 -15.55
N ALA A 78 -10.80 -7.27 -16.38
CA ALA A 78 -9.91 -8.36 -16.01
C ALA A 78 -9.00 -7.97 -14.83
N ALA A 79 -9.10 -8.71 -13.74
CA ALA A 79 -8.21 -8.57 -12.60
C ALA A 79 -6.85 -9.24 -12.86
N SER A 80 -5.81 -8.84 -12.12
CA SER A 80 -4.52 -9.55 -12.15
C SER A 80 -4.64 -10.93 -11.51
N ILE A 81 -3.73 -11.85 -11.86
CA ILE A 81 -3.75 -13.23 -11.34
C ILE A 81 -3.67 -13.29 -9.80
N ASP A 82 -3.05 -12.32 -9.17
CA ASP A 82 -2.98 -12.21 -7.72
C ASP A 82 -4.35 -12.10 -7.05
N TRP A 83 -5.37 -11.62 -7.78
CA TRP A 83 -6.72 -11.53 -7.25
C TRP A 83 -7.38 -12.89 -7.01
N GLN A 84 -6.91 -13.94 -7.65
CA GLN A 84 -7.39 -15.30 -7.35
C GLN A 84 -7.16 -15.67 -5.87
N ALA A 85 -6.00 -15.31 -5.32
CA ALA A 85 -5.73 -15.52 -3.90
C ALA A 85 -6.43 -14.49 -3.00
N ARG A 86 -6.57 -13.23 -3.45
CA ARG A 86 -7.23 -12.17 -2.67
C ARG A 86 -8.72 -12.38 -2.52
N ASP A 87 -9.39 -12.81 -3.58
CA ASP A 87 -10.82 -13.07 -3.57
C ASP A 87 -11.17 -14.21 -2.64
N VAL A 88 -10.39 -15.31 -2.67
CA VAL A 88 -10.66 -16.41 -1.74
C VAL A 88 -10.36 -15.99 -0.29
N VAL A 89 -9.35 -15.17 -0.02
CA VAL A 89 -9.13 -14.59 1.33
C VAL A 89 -10.32 -13.73 1.74
N LEU A 90 -10.84 -12.90 0.83
CA LEU A 90 -12.04 -12.09 1.11
C LEU A 90 -13.26 -12.96 1.39
N GLY A 91 -13.50 -14.00 0.58
CA GLY A 91 -14.55 -14.99 0.81
C GLY A 91 -14.37 -15.73 2.14
N ASP A 92 -13.14 -16.13 2.46
CA ASP A 92 -12.79 -16.75 3.73
C ASP A 92 -13.14 -15.84 4.92
N LEU A 93 -12.85 -14.55 4.81
CA LEU A 93 -13.23 -13.56 5.83
C LEU A 93 -14.73 -13.33 5.94
N VAL A 94 -15.51 -13.52 4.88
CA VAL A 94 -16.97 -13.40 4.91
C VAL A 94 -17.61 -14.64 5.54
N TYR A 95 -17.22 -15.84 5.12
CA TYR A 95 -17.86 -17.08 5.57
C TYR A 95 -17.31 -17.63 6.90
N GLY A 96 -16.03 -17.34 7.24
CA GLY A 96 -15.40 -17.86 8.44
C GLY A 96 -15.68 -17.02 9.69
N ASP A 97 -15.70 -17.65 10.85
CA ASP A 97 -15.66 -16.96 12.14
C ASP A 97 -14.21 -16.54 12.46
N TRP A 98 -14.06 -15.34 13.01
CA TRP A 98 -12.76 -14.74 13.26
C TRP A 98 -12.23 -15.05 14.66
N PRO A 99 -10.94 -15.42 14.81
CA PRO A 99 -9.89 -15.69 13.80
C PRO A 99 -10.12 -16.96 12.99
N ILE A 100 -9.70 -16.95 11.71
CA ILE A 100 -9.89 -18.07 10.79
C ILE A 100 -8.77 -19.10 10.95
N SER A 101 -9.12 -20.40 11.05
CA SER A 101 -8.23 -21.55 10.93
C SER A 101 -8.52 -22.33 9.66
N TYR A 102 -7.48 -22.65 8.89
CA TYR A 102 -7.59 -23.45 7.65
C TYR A 102 -7.45 -24.94 7.89
N ALA A 103 -6.75 -25.33 8.93
CA ALA A 103 -6.54 -26.73 9.30
C ALA A 103 -6.08 -26.83 10.75
N ILE A 104 -6.24 -28.02 11.33
CA ILE A 104 -5.56 -28.43 12.56
C ILE A 104 -4.65 -29.59 12.19
N ARG A 105 -3.34 -29.47 12.48
CA ARG A 105 -2.33 -30.52 12.31
C ARG A 105 -1.56 -30.65 13.62
N ASP A 106 -1.40 -31.87 14.12
CA ASP A 106 -0.71 -32.14 15.38
C ASP A 106 -1.24 -31.31 16.57
N GLY A 107 -2.56 -31.07 16.62
CA GLY A 107 -3.20 -30.24 17.65
C GLY A 107 -2.98 -28.72 17.49
N VAL A 108 -2.32 -28.27 16.45
CA VAL A 108 -2.03 -26.86 16.20
C VAL A 108 -2.93 -26.31 15.08
N HIS A 109 -3.56 -25.16 15.33
CA HIS A 109 -4.30 -24.43 14.31
C HIS A 109 -3.34 -23.73 13.32
N TYR A 110 -3.72 -23.71 12.04
CA TYR A 110 -3.07 -22.96 10.98
C TYR A 110 -3.95 -21.77 10.61
N ILE A 111 -3.56 -20.57 11.04
CA ILE A 111 -4.37 -19.36 10.95
C ILE A 111 -3.94 -18.43 9.83
N LEU A 112 -4.88 -17.59 9.37
CA LEU A 112 -4.58 -16.51 8.43
C LEU A 112 -3.69 -15.45 9.09
N ARG A 113 -2.50 -15.21 8.53
CA ARG A 113 -1.50 -14.26 9.02
C ARG A 113 -1.13 -13.15 8.04
N SER A 114 -1.85 -13.03 6.93
CA SER A 114 -1.55 -12.00 5.93
C SER A 114 -2.02 -10.61 6.37
N ALA A 115 -1.64 -9.59 5.59
CA ALA A 115 -2.05 -8.20 5.77
C ALA A 115 -3.54 -8.02 5.39
N ILE A 116 -4.45 -8.36 6.31
CA ILE A 116 -5.90 -8.43 6.07
C ILE A 116 -6.63 -7.09 6.23
N GLY A 117 -5.99 -6.06 6.77
CA GLY A 117 -6.66 -4.79 7.08
C GLY A 117 -7.49 -4.21 5.95
N TYR A 118 -7.03 -4.34 4.71
CA TYR A 118 -7.74 -3.89 3.51
C TYR A 118 -9.10 -4.56 3.31
N PHE A 119 -9.21 -5.85 3.62
CA PHE A 119 -10.39 -6.66 3.34
C PHE A 119 -11.46 -6.54 4.44
N LEU A 120 -11.06 -6.22 5.68
CA LEU A 120 -11.93 -6.28 6.86
C LEU A 120 -13.21 -5.44 6.75
N PRO A 121 -13.19 -4.18 6.26
CA PRO A 121 -14.42 -3.39 6.15
C PRO A 121 -15.41 -3.99 5.15
N ALA A 122 -14.94 -4.44 3.98
CA ALA A 122 -15.79 -5.06 2.98
C ALA A 122 -16.32 -6.43 3.44
N ALA A 123 -15.45 -7.23 4.08
CA ALA A 123 -15.86 -8.52 4.65
C ALA A 123 -16.90 -8.35 5.76
N LEU A 124 -16.72 -7.39 6.67
CA LEU A 124 -17.71 -7.12 7.72
C LEU A 124 -19.06 -6.70 7.12
N PHE A 125 -19.03 -5.82 6.11
CA PHE A 125 -20.24 -5.37 5.43
C PHE A 125 -20.96 -6.53 4.73
N ALA A 126 -20.20 -7.41 4.04
CA ALA A 126 -20.76 -8.59 3.39
C ALA A 126 -21.23 -9.67 4.38
N LYS A 127 -20.62 -9.79 5.57
CA LYS A 127 -21.17 -10.65 6.66
C LYS A 127 -22.58 -10.22 7.10
N MET A 128 -22.87 -8.93 7.01
CA MET A 128 -24.18 -8.38 7.42
C MET A 128 -25.24 -8.43 6.31
N LEU A 129 -24.83 -8.30 5.04
CA LEU A 129 -25.75 -8.10 3.90
C LEU A 129 -25.67 -9.22 2.84
N GLY A 130 -24.83 -10.25 3.07
CA GLY A 130 -24.61 -11.34 2.14
C GLY A 130 -23.39 -11.15 1.23
N ILE A 131 -22.88 -12.26 0.67
CA ILE A 131 -21.67 -12.29 -0.18
C ILE A 131 -21.83 -11.49 -1.48
N GLN A 132 -23.04 -11.33 -1.98
CA GLN A 132 -23.34 -10.64 -3.25
C GLN A 132 -22.95 -9.16 -3.26
N VAL A 133 -22.80 -8.52 -2.10
CA VAL A 133 -22.40 -7.11 -2.00
C VAL A 133 -20.89 -6.91 -1.86
N VAL A 134 -20.10 -7.99 -1.73
CA VAL A 134 -18.68 -7.92 -1.34
C VAL A 134 -17.82 -7.19 -2.36
N ASP A 135 -18.03 -7.45 -3.66
CA ASP A 135 -17.27 -6.80 -4.74
C ASP A 135 -17.52 -5.29 -4.78
N LEU A 136 -18.80 -4.90 -4.68
CA LEU A 136 -19.14 -3.48 -4.65
C LEU A 136 -18.61 -2.80 -3.39
N ALA A 137 -18.70 -3.46 -2.23
CA ALA A 137 -18.19 -2.94 -0.97
C ALA A 137 -16.66 -2.75 -1.04
N LEU A 138 -15.93 -3.73 -1.58
CA LEU A 138 -14.48 -3.64 -1.73
C LEU A 138 -14.08 -2.56 -2.74
N TYR A 139 -14.80 -2.46 -3.87
CA TYR A 139 -14.59 -1.40 -4.85
C TYR A 139 -14.76 0.00 -4.25
N LEU A 140 -15.87 0.24 -3.55
CA LEU A 140 -16.15 1.54 -2.93
C LEU A 140 -15.13 1.87 -1.82
N TRP A 141 -14.71 0.87 -1.05
CA TRP A 141 -13.66 1.01 -0.06
C TRP A 141 -12.31 1.38 -0.70
N THR A 142 -11.96 0.73 -1.80
CA THR A 142 -10.75 1.03 -2.59
C THR A 142 -10.81 2.44 -3.18
N ALA A 143 -11.94 2.80 -3.78
CA ALA A 143 -12.16 4.12 -4.37
C ALA A 143 -12.11 5.25 -3.32
N LEU A 144 -12.64 5.01 -2.11
CA LEU A 144 -12.51 5.95 -0.99
C LEU A 144 -11.04 6.16 -0.61
N GLY A 145 -10.25 5.09 -0.46
CA GLY A 145 -8.82 5.18 -0.17
C GLY A 145 -8.04 5.94 -1.25
N ALA A 146 -8.29 5.64 -2.53
CA ALA A 146 -7.69 6.33 -3.67
C ALA A 146 -8.11 7.81 -3.74
N ALA A 147 -9.38 8.13 -3.48
CA ALA A 147 -9.87 9.51 -3.42
C ALA A 147 -9.18 10.30 -2.30
N LEU A 148 -9.06 9.72 -1.10
CA LEU A 148 -8.35 10.33 0.02
C LEU A 148 -6.87 10.57 -0.29
N PHE A 149 -6.23 9.63 -0.98
CA PHE A 149 -4.85 9.82 -1.47
C PHE A 149 -4.76 10.99 -2.45
N LEU A 150 -5.54 10.98 -3.54
CA LEU A 150 -5.52 12.05 -4.54
C LEU A 150 -5.88 13.42 -3.94
N LEU A 151 -6.87 13.49 -3.03
CA LEU A 151 -7.22 14.71 -2.29
C LEU A 151 -6.10 15.19 -1.35
N SER A 152 -5.14 14.32 -1.00
CA SER A 152 -4.00 14.66 -0.16
C SER A 152 -2.80 15.18 -0.95
N LEU A 153 -2.79 15.03 -2.28
CA LEU A 153 -1.72 15.50 -3.16
C LEU A 153 -1.77 17.04 -3.34
N PRO A 154 -0.63 17.68 -3.67
CA PRO A 154 -0.56 19.10 -3.99
C PRO A 154 -1.14 19.35 -5.40
N LEU A 155 -2.47 19.48 -5.52
CA LEU A 155 -3.18 19.70 -6.77
C LEU A 155 -3.69 21.15 -6.90
N PRO A 156 -4.07 21.61 -8.11
CA PRO A 156 -4.61 22.94 -8.32
C PRO A 156 -5.94 23.18 -7.59
N GLN A 157 -6.14 24.41 -7.09
CA GLN A 157 -7.37 24.82 -6.39
C GLN A 157 -8.56 25.10 -7.30
N ARG A 158 -8.35 25.16 -8.65
CA ARG A 158 -9.38 25.44 -9.65
C ARG A 158 -9.52 24.26 -10.61
N PRO A 159 -10.74 23.91 -11.04
CA PRO A 159 -10.92 22.91 -12.08
C PRO A 159 -10.38 23.45 -13.42
N GLY A 160 -9.96 22.55 -14.29
CA GLY A 160 -9.44 22.88 -15.61
C GLY A 160 -8.38 21.89 -16.09
N LEU A 161 -7.86 22.10 -17.28
CA LEU A 161 -6.90 21.22 -17.95
C LEU A 161 -5.68 20.89 -17.07
N ARG A 162 -5.17 21.89 -16.32
CA ARG A 162 -4.03 21.67 -15.42
C ARG A 162 -4.33 20.65 -14.32
N LEU A 163 -5.52 20.69 -13.71
CA LEU A 163 -5.93 19.69 -12.73
C LEU A 163 -5.98 18.30 -13.37
N LEU A 164 -6.58 18.18 -14.55
CA LEU A 164 -6.67 16.90 -15.26
C LEU A 164 -5.29 16.34 -15.62
N LEU A 165 -4.38 17.18 -16.11
CA LEU A 165 -3.01 16.78 -16.43
C LEU A 165 -2.23 16.30 -15.18
N LEU A 166 -2.36 17.00 -14.04
CA LEU A 166 -1.67 16.57 -12.82
C LEU A 166 -2.31 15.34 -12.19
N LEU A 167 -3.62 15.14 -12.32
CA LEU A 167 -4.27 13.87 -11.97
C LEU A 167 -3.80 12.74 -12.88
N LEU A 168 -3.67 13.01 -14.19
CA LEU A 168 -3.12 12.03 -15.14
C LEU A 168 -1.66 11.67 -14.78
N VAL A 169 -0.83 12.65 -14.42
CA VAL A 169 0.53 12.38 -13.92
C VAL A 169 0.50 11.50 -12.68
N ALA A 170 -0.41 11.73 -11.73
CA ALA A 170 -0.52 10.91 -10.54
C ALA A 170 -0.92 9.47 -10.85
N VAL A 171 -1.89 9.27 -11.75
CA VAL A 171 -2.38 7.93 -12.15
C VAL A 171 -1.34 7.19 -13.00
N MET A 172 -0.63 7.92 -13.89
CA MET A 172 0.33 7.36 -14.85
C MET A 172 1.79 7.40 -14.35
N PHE A 173 2.02 7.66 -13.07
CA PHE A 173 3.37 7.78 -12.52
C PHE A 173 4.10 6.45 -12.50
N SER A 174 5.25 6.37 -13.20
CA SER A 174 6.12 5.20 -13.28
C SER A 174 7.55 5.61 -13.65
N GLY A 175 8.48 4.66 -13.53
CA GLY A 175 9.78 4.70 -14.17
C GLY A 175 9.71 4.60 -15.70
N MET A 176 10.85 4.69 -16.36
CA MET A 176 10.95 4.61 -17.83
C MET A 176 11.14 3.17 -18.31
N ASP A 177 10.31 2.23 -17.81
CA ASP A 177 10.38 0.80 -18.13
C ASP A 177 10.41 0.50 -19.63
N LEU A 178 9.69 1.29 -20.45
CA LEU A 178 9.69 1.11 -21.89
C LEU A 178 11.10 1.17 -22.47
N LEU A 179 11.94 2.10 -22.03
CA LEU A 179 13.32 2.18 -22.51
C LEU A 179 14.16 0.98 -22.04
N GLY A 180 13.92 0.51 -20.83
CA GLY A 180 14.54 -0.70 -20.30
C GLY A 180 14.14 -1.95 -21.09
N ALA A 181 12.85 -2.09 -21.38
CA ALA A 181 12.31 -3.19 -22.18
C ALA A 181 12.89 -3.19 -23.60
N LEU A 182 12.90 -2.05 -24.28
CA LEU A 182 13.50 -1.90 -25.62
C LEU A 182 15.00 -2.22 -25.62
N ALA A 183 15.74 -1.76 -24.61
CA ALA A 183 17.18 -2.01 -24.50
C ALA A 183 17.51 -3.48 -24.19
N TYR A 184 16.66 -4.15 -23.40
CA TYR A 184 16.92 -5.51 -22.93
C TYR A 184 16.35 -6.60 -23.86
N TRP A 185 15.11 -6.38 -24.37
CA TRP A 185 14.46 -7.35 -25.28
C TRP A 185 14.86 -7.17 -26.74
N GLY A 186 15.31 -5.97 -27.13
CA GLY A 186 15.73 -5.66 -28.51
C GLY A 186 14.60 -5.49 -29.51
N GLU A 187 13.35 -5.54 -29.03
CA GLU A 187 12.15 -5.43 -29.85
C GLU A 187 11.07 -4.60 -29.15
N TRP A 188 10.07 -4.15 -29.89
CA TRP A 188 8.95 -3.43 -29.30
C TRP A 188 8.10 -4.37 -28.44
N PRO A 189 7.81 -4.01 -27.18
CA PRO A 189 7.02 -4.86 -26.30
C PRO A 189 5.63 -5.14 -26.86
N GLU A 190 5.28 -6.41 -27.01
CA GLU A 190 3.94 -6.81 -27.39
C GLU A 190 2.91 -6.34 -26.36
N PHE A 191 1.76 -5.86 -26.87
CA PHE A 191 0.69 -5.40 -26.00
C PHE A 191 -0.30 -6.54 -25.70
N PRO A 192 -0.69 -6.77 -24.45
CA PRO A 192 -0.46 -6.05 -23.19
C PRO A 192 0.58 -6.74 -22.27
N VAL A 193 1.85 -6.73 -22.62
CA VAL A 193 2.90 -7.27 -21.78
C VAL A 193 3.10 -6.43 -20.50
N ARG A 194 3.62 -7.03 -19.45
CA ARG A 194 3.98 -6.31 -18.23
C ARG A 194 5.38 -5.71 -18.37
N LEU A 195 5.46 -4.41 -18.67
CA LEU A 195 6.71 -3.71 -18.91
C LEU A 195 7.63 -3.68 -17.68
N GLU A 196 7.09 -3.60 -16.48
CA GLU A 196 7.84 -3.54 -15.22
C GLU A 196 8.79 -4.75 -15.00
N TRP A 197 8.64 -5.83 -15.79
CA TRP A 197 9.43 -7.06 -15.66
C TRP A 197 10.53 -7.22 -16.73
N TRP A 198 10.98 -6.10 -17.30
CA TRP A 198 12.08 -6.14 -18.29
C TRP A 198 13.42 -6.60 -17.70
N THR A 199 13.59 -6.51 -16.38
CA THR A 199 14.74 -7.03 -15.64
C THR A 199 14.29 -7.77 -14.38
N ARG A 200 15.22 -8.32 -13.63
CA ARG A 200 14.96 -8.95 -12.31
C ARG A 200 14.54 -7.94 -11.23
N PHE A 201 14.83 -6.69 -11.43
CA PHE A 201 14.40 -5.60 -10.56
C PHE A 201 13.10 -5.01 -11.11
N SER A 202 12.22 -4.56 -10.21
CA SER A 202 10.95 -3.99 -10.63
C SER A 202 10.44 -3.00 -9.59
N TYR A 203 10.08 -1.80 -10.05
CA TYR A 203 9.31 -0.85 -9.27
C TYR A 203 7.97 -0.63 -9.94
N PRO A 204 6.86 -1.06 -9.28
CA PRO A 204 5.57 -0.97 -9.93
C PRO A 204 5.10 0.48 -10.06
N SER A 205 4.51 0.82 -11.21
CA SER A 205 3.77 2.06 -11.41
C SER A 205 2.68 2.23 -10.34
N LEU A 206 2.19 3.45 -10.08
CA LEU A 206 1.09 3.61 -9.13
C LEU A 206 -0.17 2.84 -9.56
N SER A 207 -0.49 2.83 -10.85
CA SER A 207 -1.59 1.99 -11.35
C SER A 207 -1.31 0.51 -11.18
N GLY A 208 -0.08 0.05 -11.43
CA GLY A 208 0.35 -1.31 -11.13
C GLY A 208 0.16 -1.66 -9.65
N GLN A 209 0.61 -0.79 -8.74
CA GLN A 209 0.39 -0.98 -7.29
C GLN A 209 -1.09 -1.12 -6.93
N LEU A 210 -1.96 -0.27 -7.49
CA LEU A 210 -3.40 -0.30 -7.24
C LEU A 210 -4.07 -1.56 -7.82
N PHE A 211 -3.70 -1.94 -9.05
CA PHE A 211 -4.36 -3.06 -9.74
C PHE A 211 -3.90 -4.41 -9.23
N TRP A 212 -2.64 -4.52 -8.81
CA TRP A 212 -2.07 -5.78 -8.31
C TRP A 212 -2.19 -5.93 -6.81
N ALA A 213 -1.96 -4.88 -6.01
CA ALA A 213 -1.83 -4.99 -4.57
C ALA A 213 -2.41 -3.79 -3.79
N PRO A 214 -3.70 -3.44 -3.95
CA PRO A 214 -4.32 -2.30 -3.28
C PRO A 214 -4.25 -2.39 -1.74
N ASN A 215 -4.22 -3.59 -1.20
CA ASN A 215 -4.06 -3.86 0.24
C ASN A 215 -2.74 -3.32 0.82
N HIS A 216 -1.71 -3.18 -0.01
CA HIS A 216 -0.45 -2.55 0.35
C HIS A 216 -0.36 -1.10 -0.15
N ALA A 217 -0.84 -0.83 -1.36
CA ALA A 217 -0.74 0.48 -2.00
C ALA A 217 -1.45 1.58 -1.18
N LEU A 218 -2.72 1.39 -0.85
CA LEU A 218 -3.52 2.43 -0.19
C LEU A 218 -2.97 2.88 1.17
N PRO A 219 -2.64 1.98 2.11
CA PRO A 219 -2.05 2.41 3.38
C PRO A 219 -0.68 3.06 3.21
N ILE A 220 0.14 2.59 2.27
CA ILE A 220 1.44 3.20 1.97
C ILE A 220 1.26 4.61 1.43
N TRP A 221 0.37 4.82 0.46
CA TRP A 221 0.11 6.12 -0.14
C TRP A 221 -0.44 7.12 0.88
N LEU A 222 -1.43 6.71 1.67
CA LEU A 222 -2.00 7.54 2.74
C LEU A 222 -0.98 7.83 3.84
N GLY A 223 -0.25 6.81 4.29
CA GLY A 223 0.81 6.97 5.28
C GLY A 223 1.89 7.95 4.82
N THR A 224 2.30 7.85 3.56
CA THR A 224 3.32 8.72 2.96
C THR A 224 2.83 10.16 2.83
N THR A 225 1.60 10.38 2.36
CA THR A 225 1.04 11.73 2.24
C THR A 225 0.80 12.36 3.61
N LEU A 226 0.35 11.59 4.60
CA LEU A 226 0.21 12.04 5.98
C LEU A 226 1.57 12.41 6.59
N PHE A 227 2.59 11.57 6.39
CA PHE A 227 3.96 11.90 6.77
C PHE A 227 4.40 13.22 6.12
N TYR A 228 4.32 13.34 4.80
CA TYR A 228 4.79 14.51 4.06
C TYR A 228 4.11 15.80 4.51
N ARG A 229 2.85 15.76 4.91
CA ARG A 229 2.09 16.93 5.39
C ARG A 229 2.45 17.35 6.81
N HIS A 230 2.90 16.43 7.65
CA HIS A 230 3.06 16.68 9.09
C HIS A 230 4.50 16.60 9.60
N TRP A 231 5.46 16.06 8.84
CA TRP A 231 6.81 15.77 9.32
C TRP A 231 7.62 16.99 9.83
N ARG A 232 7.26 18.20 9.40
CA ARG A 232 7.86 19.47 9.85
C ARG A 232 7.11 20.11 11.03
N HIS A 233 5.98 19.53 11.42
CA HIS A 233 5.17 20.09 12.49
C HIS A 233 5.75 19.72 13.87
N PRO A 234 5.78 20.64 14.86
CA PRO A 234 6.27 20.30 16.20
C PRO A 234 5.57 19.11 16.86
N ALA A 235 4.27 18.93 16.66
CA ALA A 235 3.51 17.76 17.16
C ALA A 235 3.70 16.48 16.33
N PHE A 236 4.71 16.40 15.46
CA PHE A 236 4.91 15.23 14.61
C PHE A 236 5.28 13.95 15.36
N PRO A 237 6.12 13.93 16.42
CA PRO A 237 6.48 12.69 17.08
C PRO A 237 5.29 11.85 17.57
N PRO A 238 4.31 12.38 18.34
CA PRO A 238 3.12 11.61 18.72
C PRO A 238 2.25 11.22 17.51
N PHE A 239 2.19 12.06 16.47
CA PHE A 239 1.50 11.74 15.23
C PHE A 239 2.17 10.58 14.47
N ALA A 240 3.51 10.55 14.43
CA ALA A 240 4.26 9.46 13.82
C ALA A 240 4.01 8.12 14.53
N LEU A 241 3.98 8.12 15.86
CA LEU A 241 3.64 6.94 16.67
C LEU A 241 2.23 6.43 16.35
N LEU A 242 1.23 7.32 16.33
CA LEU A 242 -0.12 6.95 15.90
C LEU A 242 -0.11 6.35 14.49
N LEU A 243 0.58 6.99 13.53
CA LEU A 243 0.66 6.51 12.15
C LEU A 243 1.29 5.12 12.06
N CYS A 244 2.35 4.86 12.81
CA CYS A 244 2.96 3.52 12.91
C CYS A 244 1.96 2.47 13.43
N SER A 245 1.20 2.79 14.48
CA SER A 245 0.16 1.91 15.01
C SER A 245 -0.90 1.58 13.97
N LEU A 246 -1.34 2.57 13.19
CA LEU A 246 -2.38 2.39 12.18
C LEU A 246 -1.92 1.54 11.00
N LEU A 247 -0.67 1.68 10.57
CA LEU A 247 -0.12 0.99 9.41
C LEU A 247 0.26 -0.47 9.67
N ALA A 248 0.53 -0.85 10.92
CA ALA A 248 1.05 -2.15 11.27
C ALA A 248 0.17 -3.33 10.81
N LEU A 249 -1.16 -3.21 10.97
CA LEU A 249 -2.13 -4.23 10.52
C LEU A 249 -2.25 -4.29 8.99
N TRP A 250 -2.14 -3.14 8.32
CA TRP A 250 -2.31 -3.09 6.88
C TRP A 250 -1.13 -3.70 6.14
N THR A 251 0.09 -3.28 6.50
CA THR A 251 1.30 -3.80 5.87
C THR A 251 2.57 -3.35 6.60
N PRO A 252 3.45 -4.28 7.02
CA PRO A 252 4.73 -3.93 7.62
C PRO A 252 5.66 -3.22 6.63
N PHE A 253 5.48 -3.44 5.33
CA PHE A 253 6.30 -2.80 4.29
C PHE A 253 6.10 -1.27 4.24
N ALA A 254 4.93 -0.75 4.65
CA ALA A 254 4.72 0.68 4.81
C ALA A 254 5.68 1.27 5.85
N LEU A 255 5.84 0.58 6.97
CA LEU A 255 6.73 1.02 8.06
C LEU A 255 8.19 0.94 7.64
N LEU A 256 8.60 -0.16 6.98
CA LEU A 256 9.96 -0.33 6.48
C LEU A 256 10.32 0.76 5.45
N GLY A 257 9.41 1.04 4.50
CA GLY A 257 9.64 2.07 3.49
C GLY A 257 9.57 3.51 4.03
N LEU A 258 8.82 3.75 5.11
CA LEU A 258 8.75 5.06 5.79
C LEU A 258 9.86 5.26 6.83
N ALA A 259 10.51 4.21 7.32
CA ALA A 259 11.53 4.30 8.37
C ALA A 259 12.66 5.29 8.04
N PRO A 260 13.25 5.33 6.82
CA PRO A 260 14.28 6.31 6.49
C PRO A 260 13.77 7.76 6.58
N PHE A 261 12.51 8.00 6.27
CA PHE A 261 11.88 9.33 6.35
C PHE A 261 11.58 9.73 7.80
N PHE A 262 11.13 8.80 8.65
CA PHE A 262 11.01 9.04 10.08
C PHE A 262 12.36 9.38 10.69
N LEU A 263 13.41 8.65 10.32
CA LEU A 263 14.78 8.95 10.76
C LEU A 263 15.24 10.33 10.30
N LEU A 264 14.99 10.70 9.03
CA LEU A 264 15.28 12.04 8.51
C LEU A 264 14.59 13.13 9.36
N SER A 265 13.32 12.92 9.69
CA SER A 265 12.56 13.85 10.53
C SER A 265 13.19 14.02 11.92
N VAL A 266 13.58 12.91 12.56
CA VAL A 266 14.26 12.93 13.87
C VAL A 266 15.61 13.64 13.78
N LEU A 267 16.40 13.40 12.74
CA LEU A 267 17.72 14.03 12.56
C LEU A 267 17.62 15.52 12.25
N GLN A 268 16.62 15.97 11.50
CA GLN A 268 16.50 17.39 11.09
C GLN A 268 15.80 18.25 12.12
N TYR A 269 14.78 17.73 12.78
CA TYR A 269 13.96 18.53 13.71
C TYR A 269 14.20 18.13 15.17
N GLY A 270 14.86 17.01 15.39
CA GLY A 270 15.35 16.57 16.68
C GLY A 270 14.24 16.26 17.71
N VAL A 271 14.66 15.56 18.74
CA VAL A 271 13.96 15.55 20.04
C VAL A 271 14.21 16.91 20.77
N SER A 272 14.81 17.87 20.07
CA SER A 272 15.42 19.08 20.63
C SER A 272 14.45 20.15 21.16
N GLN A 273 13.18 19.98 20.91
CA GLN A 273 12.18 20.83 21.54
C GLN A 273 11.54 20.02 22.63
N ASN A 274 11.92 20.15 23.86
CA ASN A 274 11.28 19.80 25.16
C ASN A 274 9.83 19.25 25.12
N GLN A 275 9.42 18.66 24.00
CA GLN A 275 8.10 18.09 23.78
C GLN A 275 8.05 16.71 24.45
N LYS A 276 7.35 16.67 25.54
CA LYS A 276 6.98 15.42 26.20
C LYS A 276 6.15 14.60 25.21
N ILE A 277 6.69 13.49 24.73
CA ILE A 277 5.90 12.53 23.94
C ILE A 277 4.80 11.99 24.86
N PRO A 278 3.52 12.15 24.52
CA PRO A 278 2.44 11.59 25.32
C PRO A 278 2.62 10.07 25.47
N LEU A 279 2.53 9.58 26.68
CA LEU A 279 2.79 8.17 27.00
C LEU A 279 1.84 7.22 26.25
N THR A 280 0.59 7.63 26.02
CA THR A 280 -0.42 6.79 25.38
C THR A 280 -0.09 6.43 23.92
N PRO A 281 0.24 7.35 23.00
CA PRO A 281 0.68 6.98 21.66
C PRO A 281 1.89 6.03 21.67
N LEU A 282 2.83 6.23 22.59
CA LEU A 282 4.01 5.37 22.71
C LEU A 282 3.62 3.95 23.12
N ILE A 283 2.83 3.79 24.20
CA ILE A 283 2.35 2.49 24.67
C ILE A 283 1.51 1.81 23.58
N THR A 284 0.59 2.53 22.96
CA THR A 284 -0.24 1.99 21.87
C THR A 284 0.62 1.45 20.73
N THR A 285 1.64 2.22 20.32
CA THR A 285 2.53 1.80 19.23
C THR A 285 3.30 0.53 19.63
N ILE A 286 3.88 0.49 20.81
CA ILE A 286 4.62 -0.69 21.29
C ILE A 286 3.71 -1.92 21.30
N LEU A 287 2.52 -1.82 21.88
CA LEU A 287 1.60 -2.95 22.01
C LEU A 287 1.07 -3.42 20.66
N VAL A 288 0.65 -2.49 19.77
CA VAL A 288 0.15 -2.84 18.44
C VAL A 288 1.27 -3.43 17.59
N MET A 289 2.47 -2.84 17.61
CA MET A 289 3.63 -3.36 16.88
C MET A 289 4.07 -4.72 17.38
N ALA A 290 4.03 -4.95 18.68
CA ALA A 290 4.33 -6.26 19.26
C ALA A 290 3.30 -7.32 18.84
N LEU A 291 2.00 -7.00 18.93
CA LEU A 291 0.92 -7.91 18.52
C LEU A 291 1.02 -8.24 17.02
N MET A 292 1.09 -7.21 16.17
CA MET A 292 1.17 -7.40 14.71
C MET A 292 2.49 -8.07 14.31
N GLY A 293 3.59 -7.69 14.92
CA GLY A 293 4.89 -8.32 14.70
C GLY A 293 4.86 -9.82 15.01
N ARG A 294 4.28 -10.21 16.15
CA ARG A 294 4.13 -11.63 16.53
C ARG A 294 3.24 -12.39 15.55
N LEU A 295 2.10 -11.80 15.17
CA LEU A 295 1.14 -12.43 14.26
C LEU A 295 1.73 -12.59 12.84
N LEU A 296 2.29 -11.51 12.28
CA LEU A 296 2.79 -11.50 10.89
C LEU A 296 4.12 -12.22 10.72
N THR A 297 4.84 -12.54 11.81
CA THR A 297 6.09 -13.32 11.77
C THR A 297 5.90 -14.80 12.08
N LEU A 298 4.66 -15.31 12.18
CA LEU A 298 4.42 -16.75 12.26
C LEU A 298 4.99 -17.42 11.00
N ASN A 299 5.85 -18.45 11.17
CA ASN A 299 6.53 -19.17 10.08
C ASN A 299 7.32 -18.27 9.11
N ILE A 300 7.90 -17.17 9.60
CA ILE A 300 8.68 -16.25 8.75
C ILE A 300 9.95 -16.92 8.19
N ASP A 301 10.47 -17.91 8.86
CA ASP A 301 11.59 -18.77 8.47
C ASP A 301 11.30 -19.61 7.20
N GLU A 302 10.03 -19.87 6.89
CA GLU A 302 9.61 -20.54 5.67
C GLU A 302 9.57 -19.58 4.46
N ILE A 303 9.74 -18.27 4.67
CA ILE A 303 9.72 -17.27 3.59
C ILE A 303 11.16 -17.09 3.05
N PRO A 304 11.36 -17.22 1.72
CA PRO A 304 12.69 -17.03 1.13
C PRO A 304 13.25 -15.63 1.40
N ALA A 305 14.47 -15.58 1.93
CA ALA A 305 15.23 -14.34 2.14
C ALA A 305 16.67 -14.56 1.66
N THR A 306 17.16 -13.66 0.78
CA THR A 306 18.50 -13.76 0.20
C THR A 306 18.98 -12.39 -0.29
N SER A 307 20.19 -12.30 -0.86
CA SER A 307 20.64 -11.09 -1.55
C SER A 307 20.48 -11.25 -3.07
N SER A 308 20.20 -10.16 -3.76
CA SER A 308 20.10 -10.16 -5.23
C SER A 308 21.43 -10.53 -5.89
N LEU A 309 22.56 -10.26 -5.22
CA LEU A 309 23.88 -10.62 -5.71
C LEU A 309 24.09 -12.15 -5.71
N GLN A 310 23.59 -12.86 -4.69
CA GLN A 310 23.65 -14.33 -4.65
C GLN A 310 22.83 -15.00 -5.75
N GLN A 311 21.77 -14.32 -6.22
CA GLN A 311 20.95 -14.82 -7.34
C GLN A 311 21.51 -14.44 -8.71
N ALA A 312 22.58 -13.62 -8.76
CA ALA A 312 23.16 -13.17 -10.02
C ALA A 312 24.13 -14.20 -10.60
N GLY A 313 24.06 -14.45 -11.92
CA GLY A 313 24.98 -15.33 -12.62
C GLY A 313 26.42 -14.82 -12.65
N THR A 314 26.59 -13.49 -12.84
CA THR A 314 27.90 -12.83 -12.82
C THR A 314 27.80 -11.46 -12.14
N ALA A 315 28.84 -11.07 -11.40
CA ALA A 315 28.90 -9.76 -10.75
C ALA A 315 28.83 -8.59 -11.76
N LYS A 316 29.50 -8.71 -12.92
CA LYS A 316 29.50 -7.67 -13.97
C LYS A 316 28.11 -7.47 -14.56
N GLY A 317 27.41 -8.57 -14.90
CA GLY A 317 26.04 -8.51 -15.43
C GLY A 317 25.07 -7.94 -14.42
N PHE A 318 25.21 -8.30 -13.14
CA PHE A 318 24.42 -7.71 -12.05
C PHE A 318 24.58 -6.19 -11.96
N VAL A 319 25.84 -5.70 -11.88
CA VAL A 319 26.12 -4.28 -11.73
C VAL A 319 25.57 -3.47 -12.90
N LEU A 320 25.78 -3.93 -14.15
CA LEU A 320 25.24 -3.25 -15.33
C LEU A 320 23.72 -3.17 -15.31
N SER A 321 23.06 -4.31 -15.11
CA SER A 321 21.59 -4.39 -15.04
C SER A 321 21.02 -3.50 -13.93
N TYR A 322 21.65 -3.50 -12.75
CA TYR A 322 21.28 -2.66 -11.63
C TYR A 322 21.43 -1.16 -11.92
N LEU A 323 22.56 -0.74 -12.52
CA LEU A 323 22.79 0.67 -12.83
C LEU A 323 21.83 1.20 -13.88
N VAL A 324 21.55 0.41 -14.93
CA VAL A 324 20.55 0.77 -15.95
C VAL A 324 19.16 0.85 -15.34
N PHE A 325 18.78 -0.13 -14.52
CA PHE A 325 17.53 -0.11 -13.78
C PHE A 325 17.41 1.15 -12.90
N ALA A 326 18.41 1.41 -12.06
CA ALA A 326 18.38 2.57 -11.16
C ALA A 326 18.30 3.90 -11.92
N LEU A 327 19.01 4.03 -13.06
CA LEU A 327 18.97 5.21 -13.91
C LEU A 327 17.57 5.43 -14.49
N LEU A 328 16.95 4.39 -15.05
CA LEU A 328 15.68 4.48 -15.76
C LEU A 328 14.49 4.62 -14.80
N GLU A 329 14.50 3.91 -13.67
CA GLU A 329 13.36 3.89 -12.76
C GLU A 329 13.22 5.16 -11.93
N PHE A 330 14.34 5.69 -11.43
CA PHE A 330 14.27 6.84 -10.53
C PHE A 330 15.44 7.83 -10.68
N GLY A 331 16.60 7.39 -11.16
CA GLY A 331 17.82 8.18 -11.14
C GLY A 331 17.75 9.41 -12.04
N ALA A 332 17.38 9.22 -13.31
CA ALA A 332 17.30 10.30 -14.29
C ALA A 332 16.24 11.35 -13.89
N LEU A 333 15.04 10.90 -13.46
CA LEU A 333 13.98 11.78 -12.98
C LEU A 333 14.44 12.56 -11.74
N SER A 334 15.02 11.88 -10.76
CA SER A 334 15.52 12.51 -9.52
C SER A 334 16.60 13.54 -9.78
N LEU A 335 17.51 13.25 -10.71
CA LEU A 335 18.55 14.21 -11.13
C LEU A 335 17.91 15.44 -11.78
N ALA A 336 16.98 15.27 -12.71
CA ALA A 336 16.26 16.38 -13.33
C ALA A 336 15.48 17.23 -12.30
N MET A 337 14.89 16.57 -11.29
CA MET A 337 14.18 17.25 -10.19
C MET A 337 15.12 18.00 -9.26
N SER A 338 16.29 17.45 -8.94
CA SER A 338 17.28 18.09 -8.02
C SER A 338 17.74 19.45 -8.53
N LEU A 339 17.81 19.64 -9.84
CA LEU A 339 18.15 20.89 -10.48
C LEU A 339 17.06 21.98 -10.33
N ARG A 340 15.85 21.61 -9.86
CA ARG A 340 14.70 22.52 -9.70
C ARG A 340 14.22 22.68 -8.25
N LEU A 341 14.48 21.70 -7.39
CA LEU A 341 14.04 21.71 -6.00
C LEU A 341 15.08 22.37 -5.10
N ARG A 342 14.79 23.58 -4.59
CA ARG A 342 15.70 24.30 -3.68
C ARG A 342 15.61 23.85 -2.22
N HIS A 343 14.43 23.40 -1.76
CA HIS A 343 14.14 23.21 -0.32
C HIS A 343 13.75 21.79 0.11
N SER A 344 13.68 20.84 -0.81
CA SER A 344 13.26 19.46 -0.51
C SER A 344 14.34 18.42 -0.77
N CYS A 345 15.61 18.84 -0.80
CA CYS A 345 16.71 17.94 -1.15
C CYS A 345 16.84 16.74 -0.21
N GLY A 346 16.55 16.88 1.09
CA GLY A 346 16.62 15.77 2.04
C GLY A 346 15.65 14.64 1.71
N ILE A 347 14.36 14.96 1.46
CA ILE A 347 13.34 13.95 1.07
C ILE A 347 13.72 13.31 -0.28
N LEU A 348 14.15 14.10 -1.26
CA LEU A 348 14.56 13.57 -2.56
C LEU A 348 15.70 12.56 -2.42
N TRP A 349 16.77 12.93 -1.71
CA TRP A 349 17.94 12.06 -1.60
C TRP A 349 17.70 10.84 -0.70
N ILE A 350 16.86 10.92 0.33
CA ILE A 350 16.41 9.75 1.09
C ILE A 350 15.58 8.82 0.20
N SER A 351 14.69 9.36 -0.67
CA SER A 351 13.95 8.54 -1.64
C SER A 351 14.91 7.81 -2.59
N VAL A 352 15.88 8.52 -3.15
CA VAL A 352 16.90 7.94 -4.05
C VAL A 352 17.72 6.86 -3.33
N ALA A 353 18.19 7.14 -2.12
CA ALA A 353 18.96 6.17 -1.34
C ALA A 353 18.15 4.92 -1.01
N THR A 354 16.89 5.09 -0.60
CA THR A 354 15.99 3.96 -0.29
C THR A 354 15.74 3.12 -1.54
N LEU A 355 15.41 3.75 -2.68
CA LEU A 355 15.22 3.05 -3.95
C LEU A 355 16.50 2.39 -4.46
N GLY A 356 17.68 2.98 -4.18
CA GLY A 356 18.96 2.36 -4.50
C GLY A 356 19.29 1.12 -3.65
N LEU A 357 18.90 1.11 -2.38
CA LEU A 357 19.26 0.02 -1.45
C LEU A 357 18.30 -1.18 -1.53
N LEU A 358 16.99 -0.94 -1.73
CA LEU A 358 15.98 -1.99 -1.71
C LEU A 358 16.23 -3.15 -2.70
N PRO A 359 16.68 -2.91 -3.95
CA PRO A 359 16.93 -4.00 -4.91
C PRO A 359 18.07 -4.93 -4.53
N LEU A 360 18.92 -4.55 -3.57
CA LEU A 360 20.04 -5.38 -3.11
C LEU A 360 19.57 -6.53 -2.19
N LEU A 361 18.38 -6.42 -1.62
CA LEU A 361 17.76 -7.39 -0.72
C LEU A 361 16.59 -8.08 -1.41
N VAL A 362 16.43 -9.37 -1.17
CA VAL A 362 15.31 -10.18 -1.67
C VAL A 362 14.59 -10.77 -0.47
N PHE A 363 13.30 -10.50 -0.36
CA PHE A 363 12.44 -11.09 0.65
C PHE A 363 11.06 -11.38 0.06
N GLY A 364 10.59 -12.59 0.22
CA GLY A 364 9.34 -13.10 -0.34
C GLY A 364 9.49 -13.66 -1.76
N PRO A 365 8.47 -14.37 -2.27
CA PRO A 365 8.53 -15.10 -3.53
C PRO A 365 8.88 -14.23 -4.75
N ASN A 366 8.32 -13.01 -4.80
CA ASN A 366 8.51 -12.06 -5.90
C ASN A 366 9.28 -10.80 -5.45
N ASN A 367 10.13 -10.94 -4.43
CA ASN A 367 10.77 -9.79 -3.77
C ASN A 367 9.76 -8.74 -3.27
N ASP A 368 8.82 -9.18 -2.44
CA ASP A 368 7.78 -8.34 -1.84
C ASP A 368 8.33 -7.11 -1.12
N LEU A 369 9.54 -7.23 -0.54
CA LEU A 369 10.23 -6.11 0.10
C LEU A 369 10.50 -4.99 -0.91
N MET A 370 11.13 -5.30 -2.04
CA MET A 370 11.45 -4.31 -3.07
C MET A 370 10.17 -3.70 -3.66
N LEU A 371 9.18 -4.53 -4.01
CA LEU A 371 7.95 -4.08 -4.65
C LEU A 371 7.09 -3.16 -3.76
N ARG A 372 7.11 -3.36 -2.44
CA ARG A 372 6.18 -2.69 -1.52
C ARG A 372 6.85 -1.64 -0.66
N ALA A 373 8.06 -1.89 -0.15
CA ALA A 373 8.79 -0.89 0.64
C ALA A 373 9.35 0.27 -0.21
N SER A 374 9.41 0.14 -1.54
CA SER A 374 9.74 1.24 -2.47
C SER A 374 8.61 2.27 -2.60
N ALA A 375 7.35 1.85 -2.41
CA ALA A 375 6.19 2.68 -2.69
C ALA A 375 6.17 4.03 -1.93
N PRO A 376 6.61 4.15 -0.64
CA PRO A 376 6.73 5.46 -0.02
C PRO A 376 7.68 6.41 -0.77
N SER A 377 8.82 5.92 -1.23
CA SER A 377 9.78 6.72 -1.99
C SER A 377 9.25 7.13 -3.35
N LEU A 378 8.53 6.24 -4.06
CA LEU A 378 7.87 6.56 -5.32
C LEU A 378 6.78 7.63 -5.14
N VAL A 379 5.97 7.53 -4.09
CA VAL A 379 4.96 8.55 -3.75
C VAL A 379 5.62 9.89 -3.37
N MET A 380 6.76 9.87 -2.68
CA MET A 380 7.53 11.10 -2.41
C MET A 380 8.03 11.75 -3.71
N LEU A 381 8.55 10.96 -4.65
CA LEU A 381 8.94 11.46 -5.97
C LEU A 381 7.75 12.05 -6.72
N LEU A 382 6.57 11.40 -6.69
CA LEU A 382 5.34 11.97 -7.24
C LEU A 382 4.99 13.31 -6.61
N ILE A 383 4.96 13.40 -5.26
CA ILE A 383 4.61 14.64 -4.54
C ILE A 383 5.57 15.77 -4.94
N LEU A 384 6.88 15.48 -4.98
CA LEU A 384 7.90 16.44 -5.39
C LEU A 384 7.72 16.86 -6.86
N THR A 385 7.41 15.92 -7.76
CA THR A 385 7.09 16.18 -9.16
C THR A 385 5.89 17.13 -9.28
N LEU A 386 4.78 16.83 -8.60
CA LEU A 386 3.59 17.68 -8.61
C LEU A 386 3.89 19.08 -8.05
N THR A 387 4.76 19.18 -7.04
CA THR A 387 5.17 20.46 -6.44
C THR A 387 5.97 21.32 -7.43
N ILE A 388 6.81 20.72 -8.28
CA ILE A 388 7.54 21.42 -9.33
C ILE A 388 6.60 22.13 -10.31
N PHE A 389 5.46 21.54 -10.58
CA PHE A 389 4.45 22.11 -11.46
C PHE A 389 3.47 23.07 -10.78
N GLN A 390 3.64 23.44 -9.49
CA GLN A 390 2.82 24.46 -8.83
C GLN A 390 3.37 25.87 -9.07
N PRO A 391 2.50 26.90 -9.37
CA PRO A 391 2.94 28.25 -9.74
C PRO A 391 3.70 28.98 -8.62
N ALA A 392 3.33 28.73 -7.37
CA ALA A 392 3.88 29.42 -6.20
C ALA A 392 5.32 29.01 -5.85
N ASN A 393 5.81 27.90 -6.37
CA ASN A 393 7.09 27.30 -5.98
C ASN A 393 8.18 27.42 -7.06
N THR A 394 7.88 28.07 -8.16
CA THR A 394 8.85 28.30 -9.25
C THR A 394 9.32 29.74 -9.31
N PRO A 395 10.39 30.11 -8.59
CA PRO A 395 11.26 31.13 -9.14
C PRO A 395 11.83 30.56 -10.45
N PRO A 396 12.05 31.40 -11.50
CA PRO A 396 12.66 30.89 -12.71
C PRO A 396 14.04 30.33 -12.33
N ALA A 397 14.13 29.00 -12.18
CA ALA A 397 15.40 28.33 -12.00
C ALA A 397 16.13 28.45 -13.33
N GLN A 398 17.17 29.27 -13.36
CA GLN A 398 18.11 29.32 -14.46
C GLN A 398 18.64 27.90 -14.69
N GLY A 399 18.37 27.33 -15.87
CA GLY A 399 19.12 26.19 -16.38
C GLY A 399 18.34 25.00 -16.91
N THR A 400 17.31 24.48 -16.26
CA THR A 400 16.62 23.27 -16.73
C THR A 400 15.16 23.54 -17.13
N LYS A 401 14.85 23.26 -18.39
CA LYS A 401 13.50 23.42 -18.91
C LYS A 401 12.60 22.29 -18.37
N PRO A 402 11.34 22.54 -17.96
CA PRO A 402 10.44 21.52 -17.42
C PRO A 402 10.11 20.39 -18.41
N TRP A 403 10.39 20.60 -19.69
CA TRP A 403 10.12 19.64 -20.74
C TRP A 403 10.86 18.30 -20.55
N LEU A 404 12.06 18.31 -19.94
CA LEU A 404 12.80 17.08 -19.67
C LEU A 404 12.05 16.18 -18.69
N ILE A 405 11.51 16.75 -17.59
CA ILE A 405 10.66 16.03 -16.65
C ILE A 405 9.39 15.54 -17.34
N VAL A 406 8.76 16.39 -18.15
CA VAL A 406 7.55 16.01 -18.92
C VAL A 406 7.85 14.85 -19.87
N ALA A 407 8.97 14.88 -20.59
CA ALA A 407 9.38 13.79 -21.49
C ALA A 407 9.58 12.46 -20.72
N MET A 408 10.28 12.50 -19.58
CA MET A 408 10.47 11.31 -18.75
C MET A 408 9.14 10.76 -18.23
N LEU A 409 8.24 11.61 -17.74
CA LEU A 409 6.89 11.21 -17.32
C LEU A 409 6.07 10.64 -18.46
N SER A 410 6.19 11.20 -19.67
CA SER A 410 5.50 10.70 -20.87
C SER A 410 5.99 9.31 -21.27
N ILE A 411 7.30 9.06 -21.20
CA ILE A 411 7.89 7.73 -21.42
C ILE A 411 7.44 6.76 -20.32
N GLY A 412 7.49 7.18 -19.06
CA GLY A 412 7.03 6.37 -17.92
C GLY A 412 5.55 5.99 -18.00
N ALA A 413 4.71 6.85 -18.60
CA ALA A 413 3.28 6.58 -18.73
C ALA A 413 2.94 5.35 -19.61
N PHE A 414 3.87 4.86 -20.43
CA PHE A 414 3.65 3.62 -21.18
C PHE A 414 3.43 2.42 -20.28
N THR A 415 4.11 2.34 -19.14
CA THR A 415 3.94 1.25 -18.17
C THR A 415 2.50 1.12 -17.68
N PRO A 416 1.89 2.15 -17.05
CA PRO A 416 0.48 2.05 -16.66
C PRO A 416 -0.48 1.94 -17.87
N ILE A 417 -0.16 2.48 -19.07
CA ILE A 417 -0.97 2.25 -20.26
C ILE A 417 -1.07 0.75 -20.57
N HIS A 418 0.03 0.00 -20.48
CA HIS A 418 0.00 -1.46 -20.64
C HIS A 418 -0.83 -2.14 -19.53
N GLU A 419 -0.80 -1.67 -18.29
CA GLU A 419 -1.65 -2.19 -17.20
C GLU A 419 -3.15 -1.94 -17.47
N PHE A 420 -3.52 -0.73 -17.92
CA PHE A 420 -4.89 -0.43 -18.35
C PHE A 420 -5.32 -1.28 -19.53
N GLY A 421 -4.44 -1.41 -20.52
CA GLY A 421 -4.69 -2.24 -21.70
C GLY A 421 -4.92 -3.70 -21.34
N ARG A 422 -4.10 -4.25 -20.43
CA ARG A 422 -4.26 -5.60 -19.92
C ARG A 422 -5.61 -5.79 -19.21
N ALA A 423 -6.01 -4.83 -18.39
CA ALA A 423 -7.30 -4.86 -17.70
C ALA A 423 -8.49 -4.94 -18.68
N VAL A 424 -8.38 -4.35 -19.87
CA VAL A 424 -9.46 -4.33 -20.89
C VAL A 424 -9.36 -5.49 -21.88
N MET A 425 -8.14 -5.87 -22.30
CA MET A 425 -7.93 -6.84 -23.39
C MET A 425 -7.87 -8.29 -22.91
N VAL A 426 -7.44 -8.54 -21.68
CA VAL A 426 -7.41 -9.90 -21.13
C VAL A 426 -8.85 -10.32 -20.75
N ARG A 427 -9.14 -11.60 -20.90
CA ARG A 427 -10.45 -12.16 -20.57
C ARG A 427 -10.74 -11.95 -19.08
N ARG A 428 -11.87 -11.27 -18.80
CA ARG A 428 -12.41 -11.14 -17.44
C ARG A 428 -12.80 -12.53 -16.90
N TRP A 429 -12.51 -12.75 -15.62
CA TRP A 429 -12.97 -13.89 -14.86
C TRP A 429 -13.77 -13.41 -13.64
N LEU A 430 -14.65 -14.27 -13.13
CA LEU A 430 -15.44 -13.98 -11.93
C LEU A 430 -14.77 -14.59 -10.71
N PRO A 431 -14.80 -13.92 -9.56
CA PRO A 431 -14.24 -14.46 -8.32
C PRO A 431 -14.99 -15.72 -7.89
N ASN A 432 -14.25 -16.66 -7.32
CA ASN A 432 -14.80 -17.89 -6.81
C ASN A 432 -14.75 -17.90 -5.27
N TYR A 433 -15.80 -17.38 -4.65
CA TYR A 433 -15.91 -17.30 -3.19
C TYR A 433 -16.27 -18.65 -2.53
N ASP A 434 -16.61 -19.67 -3.30
CA ASP A 434 -16.92 -21.00 -2.78
C ASP A 434 -15.65 -21.77 -2.38
N HIS A 435 -14.50 -21.42 -2.93
CA HIS A 435 -13.20 -22.00 -2.57
C HIS A 435 -12.58 -21.30 -1.37
N THR A 436 -11.81 -22.06 -0.59
CA THR A 436 -10.91 -21.52 0.42
C THR A 436 -9.53 -21.19 -0.17
N LEU A 437 -8.70 -20.47 0.56
CA LEU A 437 -7.31 -20.22 0.15
C LEU A 437 -6.54 -21.54 -0.05
N VAL A 438 -6.84 -22.58 0.75
CA VAL A 438 -6.21 -23.90 0.63
C VAL A 438 -6.68 -24.62 -0.64
N ASP A 439 -7.96 -24.52 -0.97
CA ASP A 439 -8.51 -25.09 -2.23
C ASP A 439 -7.84 -24.42 -3.44
N GLN A 440 -7.70 -23.10 -3.43
CA GLN A 440 -7.04 -22.33 -4.48
C GLN A 440 -5.54 -22.69 -4.65
N GLN A 441 -4.89 -23.11 -3.57
CA GLN A 441 -3.51 -23.56 -3.56
C GLN A 441 -3.34 -25.09 -3.64
N HIS A 442 -4.36 -25.79 -4.18
CA HIS A 442 -4.34 -27.24 -4.39
C HIS A 442 -3.99 -28.05 -3.13
N GLY A 443 -4.52 -27.64 -1.97
CA GLY A 443 -4.30 -28.29 -0.69
C GLY A 443 -3.02 -27.87 0.06
N VAL A 444 -2.19 -27.00 -0.54
CA VAL A 444 -0.99 -26.46 0.11
C VAL A 444 -1.36 -25.31 1.04
N LEU A 445 -0.73 -25.23 2.20
CA LEU A 445 -0.81 -24.08 3.13
C LEU A 445 0.29 -23.07 2.75
N PRO A 446 -0.04 -21.94 2.06
CA PRO A 446 0.98 -21.02 1.59
C PRO A 446 1.59 -20.25 2.78
N PRO A 447 2.92 -20.38 3.04
CA PRO A 447 3.55 -19.85 4.26
C PRO A 447 3.52 -18.32 4.36
N HIS A 448 3.33 -17.61 3.26
CA HIS A 448 3.19 -16.16 3.24
C HIS A 448 1.76 -15.66 3.59
N TYR A 449 0.75 -16.55 3.62
CA TYR A 449 -0.62 -16.26 4.04
C TYR A 449 -1.01 -16.95 5.34
N ILE A 450 -0.49 -18.15 5.61
CA ILE A 450 -0.95 -19.02 6.69
C ILE A 450 0.25 -19.36 7.60
N GLY A 451 0.04 -19.30 8.90
CA GLY A 451 1.06 -19.62 9.91
C GLY A 451 0.53 -20.51 11.02
N ARG A 452 1.42 -21.28 11.66
CA ARG A 452 1.12 -22.12 12.83
C ARG A 452 0.77 -21.23 14.04
N PHE A 453 -0.32 -21.57 14.70
CA PHE A 453 -0.80 -20.87 15.89
C PHE A 453 -0.45 -21.65 17.16
N ASP A 454 0.84 -21.80 17.45
CA ASP A 454 1.38 -22.49 18.64
C ASP A 454 2.08 -21.56 19.64
N ARG A 455 2.08 -20.25 19.40
CA ARG A 455 2.64 -19.25 20.34
C ARG A 455 1.70 -19.01 21.51
N VAL A 456 2.16 -19.32 22.71
CA VAL A 456 1.40 -19.16 23.95
C VAL A 456 0.97 -17.71 24.19
N ASP A 457 1.84 -16.73 23.89
CA ASP A 457 1.54 -15.30 24.02
C ASP A 457 0.37 -14.87 23.14
N LEU A 458 0.28 -15.35 21.90
CA LEU A 458 -0.84 -15.07 21.00
C LEU A 458 -2.12 -15.80 21.40
N GLN A 459 -2.03 -17.06 21.88
CA GLN A 459 -3.17 -17.83 22.38
C GLN A 459 -3.85 -17.14 23.57
N TRP A 460 -3.09 -16.38 24.33
CA TRP A 460 -3.60 -15.61 25.47
C TRP A 460 -4.42 -14.39 25.04
N ILE A 461 -4.00 -13.75 23.98
CA ILE A 461 -4.55 -12.47 23.50
C ILE A 461 -5.64 -12.69 22.44
N LEU A 462 -5.43 -13.62 21.50
CA LEU A 462 -6.37 -13.92 20.43
C LEU A 462 -7.50 -14.84 20.93
N ARG A 463 -8.65 -14.73 20.28
CA ARG A 463 -9.72 -15.72 20.41
C ARG A 463 -9.27 -17.07 19.87
N ASP A 464 -9.96 -18.12 20.28
CA ASP A 464 -9.70 -19.46 19.75
C ASP A 464 -10.11 -19.48 18.25
N PRO A 465 -9.19 -19.91 17.36
CA PRO A 465 -9.48 -19.89 15.92
C PRO A 465 -10.56 -20.88 15.55
N ALA A 466 -11.48 -20.48 14.65
CA ALA A 466 -12.52 -21.32 14.11
C ALA A 466 -12.11 -21.89 12.76
N ILE A 467 -12.39 -23.20 12.55
CA ILE A 467 -12.14 -23.85 11.25
C ILE A 467 -13.08 -23.26 10.22
N ILE A 468 -12.51 -22.86 9.08
CA ILE A 468 -13.27 -22.27 8.00
C ILE A 468 -14.27 -23.26 7.38
N PRO A 469 -15.50 -22.83 7.06
CA PRO A 469 -16.47 -23.70 6.38
C PRO A 469 -15.94 -24.16 5.03
N GLY A 470 -16.05 -25.46 4.75
CA GLY A 470 -15.70 -26.05 3.46
C GLY A 470 -16.70 -25.67 2.35
N ARG A 471 -16.33 -25.99 1.11
CA ARG A 471 -17.10 -25.63 -0.10
C ARG A 471 -18.57 -25.99 -0.04
N ALA A 472 -18.91 -27.23 0.40
CA ALA A 472 -20.31 -27.69 0.48
C ALA A 472 -21.16 -26.86 1.45
N GLN A 473 -20.59 -26.45 2.58
CA GLN A 473 -21.26 -25.59 3.56
C GLN A 473 -21.50 -24.19 3.02
N ARG A 474 -20.51 -23.60 2.30
CA ARG A 474 -20.64 -22.27 1.68
C ARG A 474 -21.72 -22.24 0.61
N GLN A 475 -21.82 -23.29 -0.22
CA GLN A 475 -22.86 -23.42 -1.22
C GLN A 475 -24.27 -23.53 -0.59
N ALA A 476 -24.39 -24.26 0.52
CA ALA A 476 -25.64 -24.34 1.25
C ALA A 476 -26.06 -23.01 1.88
N THR A 477 -25.13 -22.22 2.35
CA THR A 477 -25.40 -20.85 2.88
C THR A 477 -25.90 -19.93 1.77
N LYS A 478 -25.22 -19.94 0.60
CA LYS A 478 -25.61 -19.13 -0.55
C LYS A 478 -27.02 -19.37 -1.04
N VAL A 479 -27.45 -20.64 -1.09
CA VAL A 479 -28.84 -21.03 -1.48
C VAL A 479 -29.89 -20.55 -0.48
N ARG A 480 -29.52 -20.31 0.78
CA ARG A 480 -30.44 -19.75 1.79
C ARG A 480 -30.57 -18.24 1.72
N ASP A 481 -29.55 -17.56 1.20
CA ASP A 481 -29.49 -16.09 1.10
C ASP A 481 -30.05 -15.58 -0.25
N GLU A 482 -30.25 -16.46 -1.24
CA GLU A 482 -30.99 -16.23 -2.49
C GLU A 482 -32.51 -16.52 -2.31
#